data_d20815e9aaf74866d03c9e72760b2c6b
#
_entry.id   d20815e9aaf74866d03c9e72760b2c6b
#
_cell.length_a   1.000
_cell.length_b   1.000
_cell.length_c   1.000
_cell.angle_alpha   90.00
_cell.angle_beta   90.00
_cell.angle_gamma   90.00
#
_symmetry.space_group_name_H-M   'P 1'
#
loop_
_entity.id
_entity.type
_entity.pdbx_description
1 polymer ?
#
loop_
_entity_poly.entity_id
_entity_poly.type
_entity_poly.pdbx_seq_one_letter_code
_entity_poly.pdbx_strand_id
1 'polypeptide(L)'
;MMKFSKATKTAARLRAALIGPSGSGKTYSALAIAAGLGQRVAVIDTERGSASKYAGIFAFDVLELETFAPRMYVEALGAAVAEGYDVVVIDSLSHAWMGAGGALEMVDRAAKSSGSRNSFDAWRSVTPEQNKMVDAILRCSAHVIVTMRSKTEYVIEEDSRGKKVPRKVGLAPVQRQDLEYEFDVVAELNAEHGATITKTRCPEIADAYIEKPGAALAKTLRAWLTDGAPAPAQPGPAPEFAAFVADLEKAELPGEVTLLWRKHRAALSTLSVPEKESAWQLAHVAVATLGKMKDGKVWLKRAVAEEDARAHAAAPESDPSLSTQPGGPEPPATEPLDDEKGAPPATLVQFNESVATLAKASRAVSLWRNQSAGLARQHATLPAWKELMRKLVELLNAEQPGTKWTAETAGDWLKREGAERDARAGAQ
;
A
#
# COMPACT_ATOMS: atom_id res chain seq x y z
N MET A 1 1.78 2.25 -28.60
CA MET A 1 1.16 3.49 -29.13
C MET A 1 -0.12 3.76 -28.39
N MET A 2 -0.30 4.95 -27.82
CA MET A 2 -1.56 5.39 -27.24
C MET A 2 -2.58 5.63 -28.36
N LYS A 3 -3.82 5.13 -28.16
CA LYS A 3 -4.91 5.31 -29.14
C LYS A 3 -6.15 5.85 -28.42
N PHE A 4 -6.80 6.83 -29.04
CA PHE A 4 -8.12 7.28 -28.61
C PHE A 4 -9.19 6.35 -29.17
N SER A 5 -10.21 6.03 -28.38
CA SER A 5 -11.40 5.28 -28.80
C SER A 5 -12.65 6.12 -28.50
N LYS A 6 -13.73 5.89 -29.24
CA LYS A 6 -15.00 6.52 -28.95
C LYS A 6 -15.50 6.07 -27.58
N ALA A 7 -15.85 7.02 -26.71
CA ALA A 7 -16.43 6.71 -25.42
C ALA A 7 -17.81 6.04 -25.58
N THR A 8 -18.02 4.96 -24.86
CA THR A 8 -19.32 4.28 -24.76
C THR A 8 -19.67 4.15 -23.29
N LYS A 9 -20.94 4.37 -22.92
CA LYS A 9 -21.42 4.11 -21.56
C LYS A 9 -21.40 2.61 -21.34
N THR A 10 -20.69 2.17 -20.31
CA THR A 10 -20.64 0.77 -19.88
C THR A 10 -21.26 0.65 -18.49
N ALA A 11 -21.83 -0.51 -18.18
CA ALA A 11 -22.29 -0.82 -16.84
C ALA A 11 -21.14 -0.62 -15.84
N ALA A 12 -21.40 0.09 -14.75
CA ALA A 12 -20.41 0.50 -13.78
C ALA A 12 -20.79 0.06 -12.37
N ARG A 13 -19.81 0.07 -11.47
CA ARG A 13 -20.02 -0.14 -10.04
C ARG A 13 -20.10 1.20 -9.32
N LEU A 14 -21.06 1.35 -8.41
CA LEU A 14 -21.26 2.57 -7.64
C LEU A 14 -20.10 2.84 -6.70
N ARG A 15 -19.73 4.09 -6.60
CA ARG A 15 -18.90 4.67 -5.54
C ARG A 15 -19.69 5.79 -4.89
N ALA A 16 -20.26 5.52 -3.71
CA ALA A 16 -21.11 6.51 -3.03
C ALA A 16 -20.55 6.84 -1.64
N ALA A 17 -20.67 8.10 -1.25
CA ALA A 17 -20.35 8.59 0.09
C ALA A 17 -21.56 9.21 0.76
N LEU A 18 -21.88 8.76 1.97
CA LEU A 18 -22.91 9.31 2.84
C LEU A 18 -22.23 10.06 3.99
N ILE A 19 -22.36 11.38 4.01
CA ILE A 19 -21.71 12.26 4.98
C ILE A 19 -22.77 12.81 5.91
N GLY A 20 -22.49 12.93 7.21
CA GLY A 20 -23.44 13.56 8.12
C GLY A 20 -23.05 13.44 9.60
N PRO A 21 -23.74 14.19 10.47
CA PRO A 21 -23.50 14.16 11.91
C PRO A 21 -23.93 12.83 12.54
N SER A 22 -23.60 12.65 13.81
CA SER A 22 -24.10 11.51 14.58
C SER A 22 -25.63 11.51 14.61
N GLY A 23 -26.25 10.33 14.47
CA GLY A 23 -27.70 10.20 14.46
C GLY A 23 -28.41 10.57 13.16
N SER A 24 -27.71 11.01 12.10
CA SER A 24 -28.32 11.37 10.81
C SER A 24 -28.80 10.17 9.97
N GLY A 25 -28.65 8.94 10.44
CA GLY A 25 -29.13 7.74 9.73
C GLY A 25 -28.20 7.18 8.66
N LYS A 26 -26.91 7.58 8.63
CA LYS A 26 -25.92 7.12 7.61
C LYS A 26 -25.88 5.60 7.44
N THR A 27 -25.67 4.88 8.54
CA THR A 27 -25.59 3.41 8.56
C THR A 27 -26.87 2.79 8.01
N TYR A 28 -28.04 3.23 8.49
CA TYR A 28 -29.34 2.75 8.02
C TYR A 28 -29.51 2.99 6.51
N SER A 29 -29.26 4.21 6.06
CA SER A 29 -29.38 4.57 4.64
C SER A 29 -28.39 3.81 3.76
N ALA A 30 -27.16 3.62 4.23
CA ALA A 30 -26.16 2.82 3.51
C ALA A 30 -26.62 1.38 3.31
N LEU A 31 -27.13 0.74 4.36
CA LEU A 31 -27.68 -0.62 4.31
C LEU A 31 -28.92 -0.71 3.44
N ALA A 32 -29.86 0.25 3.54
CA ALA A 32 -31.07 0.30 2.72
C ALA A 32 -30.77 0.48 1.22
N ILE A 33 -29.76 1.29 0.88
CA ILE A 33 -29.26 1.44 -0.50
C ILE A 33 -28.55 0.17 -0.95
N ALA A 34 -27.68 -0.40 -0.10
CA ALA A 34 -26.92 -1.62 -0.41
C ALA A 34 -27.86 -2.79 -0.74
N ALA A 35 -28.88 -3.02 0.07
CA ALA A 35 -29.89 -4.07 -0.15
C ALA A 35 -30.65 -3.92 -1.48
N GLY A 36 -30.77 -2.70 -2.01
CA GLY A 36 -31.39 -2.45 -3.32
C GLY A 36 -30.44 -2.58 -4.51
N LEU A 37 -29.12 -2.62 -4.27
CA LEU A 37 -28.09 -2.71 -5.30
C LEU A 37 -27.60 -4.14 -5.56
N GLY A 38 -27.57 -5.00 -4.56
CA GLY A 38 -27.11 -6.37 -4.67
C GLY A 38 -27.75 -7.31 -3.66
N GLN A 39 -27.51 -8.61 -3.82
CA GLN A 39 -28.04 -9.65 -2.93
C GLN A 39 -27.09 -9.98 -1.79
N ARG A 40 -25.77 -9.98 -2.05
CA ARG A 40 -24.73 -10.27 -1.06
C ARG A 40 -24.07 -8.96 -0.64
N VAL A 41 -24.34 -8.55 0.60
CA VAL A 41 -23.84 -7.30 1.18
C VAL A 41 -22.84 -7.62 2.27
N ALA A 42 -21.62 -7.06 2.16
CA ALA A 42 -20.63 -7.06 3.23
C ALA A 42 -20.56 -5.69 3.90
N VAL A 43 -20.36 -5.67 5.21
CA VAL A 43 -20.12 -4.45 5.99
C VAL A 43 -18.74 -4.52 6.63
N ILE A 44 -17.89 -3.57 6.33
CA ILE A 44 -16.63 -3.34 7.03
C ILE A 44 -16.96 -2.37 8.17
N ASP A 45 -17.15 -2.92 9.38
CA ASP A 45 -17.56 -2.16 10.56
C ASP A 45 -16.34 -1.65 11.33
N THR A 46 -16.29 -0.36 11.55
CA THR A 46 -15.28 0.31 12.37
C THR A 46 -15.91 0.99 13.60
N GLU A 47 -17.24 0.84 13.77
CA GLU A 47 -18.03 1.42 14.85
C GLU A 47 -18.46 0.39 15.91
N ARG A 48 -17.68 -0.69 16.05
CA ARG A 48 -17.80 -1.71 17.10
C ARG A 48 -19.19 -2.33 17.19
N GLY A 49 -19.64 -2.96 16.09
CA GLY A 49 -20.91 -3.66 16.04
C GLY A 49 -22.13 -2.74 15.89
N SER A 50 -21.92 -1.47 15.50
CA SER A 50 -23.04 -0.52 15.31
C SER A 50 -23.96 -0.97 14.19
N ALA A 51 -23.40 -1.44 13.08
CA ALA A 51 -24.16 -1.94 11.94
C ALA A 51 -24.96 -3.20 12.29
N SER A 52 -24.43 -4.09 13.12
CA SER A 52 -25.06 -5.36 13.52
C SER A 52 -26.40 -5.19 14.21
N LYS A 53 -26.71 -3.99 14.77
CA LYS A 53 -28.02 -3.67 15.33
C LYS A 53 -29.15 -3.65 14.30
N TYR A 54 -28.80 -3.57 13.02
CA TYR A 54 -29.75 -3.59 11.90
C TYR A 54 -29.89 -4.97 11.24
N ALA A 55 -29.25 -6.02 11.76
CA ALA A 55 -29.30 -7.38 11.21
C ALA A 55 -30.71 -7.99 11.17
N GLY A 56 -31.64 -7.51 12.04
CA GLY A 56 -33.06 -7.89 11.97
C GLY A 56 -33.85 -7.21 10.86
N ILE A 57 -33.29 -6.20 10.18
CA ILE A 57 -33.95 -5.43 9.13
C ILE A 57 -33.32 -5.70 7.77
N PHE A 58 -31.97 -5.82 7.71
CA PHE A 58 -31.21 -6.03 6.50
C PHE A 58 -30.37 -7.29 6.61
N ALA A 59 -30.25 -8.02 5.50
CA ALA A 59 -29.33 -9.17 5.39
C ALA A 59 -27.97 -8.68 4.94
N PHE A 60 -26.92 -8.91 5.75
CA PHE A 60 -25.55 -8.60 5.44
C PHE A 60 -24.59 -9.42 6.33
N ASP A 61 -23.37 -9.59 5.85
CA ASP A 61 -22.26 -10.13 6.64
C ASP A 61 -21.37 -9.00 7.13
N VAL A 62 -20.71 -9.15 8.27
CA VAL A 62 -19.92 -8.08 8.90
C VAL A 62 -18.49 -8.54 9.18
N LEU A 63 -17.54 -7.67 8.85
CA LEU A 63 -16.14 -7.75 9.26
C LEU A 63 -15.83 -6.55 10.16
N GLU A 64 -15.56 -6.79 11.44
CA GLU A 64 -15.14 -5.76 12.37
C GLU A 64 -13.63 -5.51 12.29
N LEU A 65 -13.20 -4.25 12.13
CA LEU A 65 -11.80 -3.88 12.14
C LEU A 65 -11.38 -3.46 13.56
N GLU A 66 -10.33 -4.09 14.09
CA GLU A 66 -9.73 -3.72 15.38
C GLU A 66 -8.82 -2.48 15.28
N THR A 67 -8.19 -2.28 14.11
CA THR A 67 -7.31 -1.15 13.82
C THR A 67 -7.69 -0.53 12.48
N PHE A 68 -7.51 0.79 12.36
CA PHE A 68 -8.03 1.56 11.24
C PHE A 68 -6.94 2.07 10.29
N ALA A 69 -5.82 1.35 10.22
CA ALA A 69 -4.79 1.65 9.23
C ALA A 69 -5.35 1.50 7.81
N PRO A 70 -5.04 2.41 6.87
CA PRO A 70 -5.55 2.34 5.50
C PRO A 70 -5.39 0.97 4.83
N ARG A 71 -4.30 0.25 5.12
CA ARG A 71 -4.05 -1.10 4.61
C ARG A 71 -5.13 -2.11 5.03
N MET A 72 -5.72 -1.97 6.24
CA MET A 72 -6.75 -2.89 6.72
C MET A 72 -8.02 -2.81 5.88
N TYR A 73 -8.36 -1.61 5.40
CA TYR A 73 -9.46 -1.43 4.46
C TYR A 73 -9.18 -2.06 3.10
N VAL A 74 -7.93 -1.99 2.62
CA VAL A 74 -7.51 -2.66 1.38
C VAL A 74 -7.66 -4.17 1.51
N GLU A 75 -7.20 -4.75 2.62
CA GLU A 75 -7.29 -6.18 2.92
C GLU A 75 -8.76 -6.62 3.04
N ALA A 76 -9.59 -5.86 3.77
CA ALA A 76 -11.02 -6.15 3.94
C ALA A 76 -11.81 -6.06 2.62
N LEU A 77 -11.54 -5.06 1.78
CA LEU A 77 -12.12 -4.96 0.44
C LEU A 77 -11.71 -6.14 -0.45
N GLY A 78 -10.44 -6.54 -0.38
CA GLY A 78 -9.92 -7.71 -1.10
C GLY A 78 -10.63 -9.01 -0.68
N ALA A 79 -10.83 -9.21 0.61
CA ALA A 79 -11.57 -10.35 1.16
C ALA A 79 -13.03 -10.36 0.67
N ALA A 80 -13.72 -9.21 0.75
CA ALA A 80 -15.10 -9.11 0.27
C ALA A 80 -15.23 -9.43 -1.23
N VAL A 81 -14.28 -8.97 -2.05
CA VAL A 81 -14.25 -9.29 -3.49
C VAL A 81 -13.99 -10.78 -3.72
N ALA A 82 -13.05 -11.37 -3.00
CA ALA A 82 -12.71 -12.79 -3.12
C ALA A 82 -13.89 -13.70 -2.74
N GLU A 83 -14.68 -13.30 -1.75
CA GLU A 83 -15.90 -14.00 -1.32
C GLU A 83 -17.12 -13.71 -2.21
N GLY A 84 -17.00 -12.82 -3.20
CA GLY A 84 -18.04 -12.55 -4.20
C GLY A 84 -19.21 -11.72 -3.69
N TYR A 85 -18.97 -10.75 -2.82
CA TYR A 85 -20.01 -9.80 -2.42
C TYR A 85 -20.33 -8.80 -3.53
N ASP A 86 -21.62 -8.49 -3.72
CA ASP A 86 -22.09 -7.53 -4.71
C ASP A 86 -21.88 -6.08 -4.27
N VAL A 87 -22.03 -5.84 -2.96
CA VAL A 87 -21.95 -4.52 -2.35
C VAL A 87 -21.12 -4.59 -1.08
N VAL A 88 -20.22 -3.63 -0.92
CA VAL A 88 -19.45 -3.41 0.31
C VAL A 88 -19.82 -2.06 0.91
N VAL A 89 -20.22 -2.07 2.16
CA VAL A 89 -20.44 -0.87 2.97
C VAL A 89 -19.26 -0.69 3.91
N ILE A 90 -18.66 0.50 3.94
CA ILE A 90 -17.60 0.86 4.90
C ILE A 90 -18.19 1.83 5.92
N ASP A 91 -18.41 1.39 7.14
CA ASP A 91 -18.99 2.19 8.21
C ASP A 91 -18.06 2.27 9.44
N SER A 92 -17.23 3.32 9.53
CA SER A 92 -17.12 4.49 8.70
C SER A 92 -15.68 4.66 8.17
N LEU A 93 -15.55 5.30 7.02
CA LEU A 93 -14.25 5.62 6.44
C LEU A 93 -13.51 6.71 7.24
N SER A 94 -14.20 7.47 8.09
CA SER A 94 -13.59 8.49 8.95
C SER A 94 -12.56 7.94 9.92
N HIS A 95 -12.68 6.68 10.33
CA HIS A 95 -11.70 6.06 11.23
C HIS A 95 -10.38 5.76 10.53
N ALA A 96 -10.35 5.55 9.20
CA ALA A 96 -9.10 5.45 8.44
C ALA A 96 -8.26 6.73 8.54
N TRP A 97 -8.90 7.86 8.83
CA TRP A 97 -8.25 9.16 9.00
C TRP A 97 -7.84 9.41 10.46
N MET A 98 -8.82 9.39 11.39
CA MET A 98 -8.65 9.85 12.76
C MET A 98 -8.76 8.75 13.83
N GLY A 99 -9.01 7.50 13.45
CA GLY A 99 -9.11 6.38 14.38
C GLY A 99 -7.74 5.80 14.77
N ALA A 100 -7.76 4.85 15.71
CA ALA A 100 -6.55 4.17 16.18
C ALA A 100 -5.82 3.46 15.03
N GLY A 101 -4.56 3.80 14.80
CA GLY A 101 -3.78 3.33 13.66
C GLY A 101 -4.10 4.04 12.34
N GLY A 102 -5.06 4.97 12.30
CA GLY A 102 -5.42 5.74 11.11
C GLY A 102 -4.32 6.72 10.67
N ALA A 103 -4.57 7.40 9.54
CA ALA A 103 -3.56 8.21 8.86
C ALA A 103 -2.94 9.28 9.76
N LEU A 104 -3.72 10.00 10.59
CA LEU A 104 -3.19 11.03 11.50
C LEU A 104 -2.26 10.43 12.54
N GLU A 105 -2.63 9.31 13.17
CA GLU A 105 -1.76 8.64 14.15
C GLU A 105 -0.50 8.06 13.48
N MET A 106 -0.61 7.57 12.24
CA MET A 106 0.56 7.12 11.46
C MET A 106 1.53 8.28 11.22
N VAL A 107 1.03 9.47 10.88
CA VAL A 107 1.85 10.69 10.71
C VAL A 107 2.52 11.08 12.02
N ASP A 108 1.79 11.11 13.14
CA ASP A 108 2.35 11.43 14.45
C ASP A 108 3.46 10.44 14.86
N ARG A 109 3.24 9.15 14.58
CA ARG A 109 4.22 8.10 14.86
C ARG A 109 5.46 8.25 13.98
N ALA A 110 5.29 8.53 12.70
CA ALA A 110 6.39 8.77 11.77
C ALA A 110 7.19 10.02 12.13
N ALA A 111 6.54 11.12 12.52
CA ALA A 111 7.19 12.33 12.97
C ALA A 111 8.03 12.11 14.25
N LYS A 112 7.49 11.36 15.22
CA LYS A 112 8.21 11.00 16.46
C LYS A 112 9.43 10.12 16.19
N SER A 113 9.32 9.16 15.26
CA SER A 113 10.40 8.23 14.94
C SER A 113 11.54 8.86 14.14
N SER A 114 11.24 9.87 13.32
CA SER A 114 12.26 10.56 12.50
C SER A 114 13.04 11.64 13.26
N GLY A 115 12.63 12.00 14.48
CA GLY A 115 13.20 13.13 15.21
C GLY A 115 13.02 14.49 14.50
N SER A 116 12.38 14.49 13.33
CA SER A 116 12.10 15.70 12.56
C SER A 116 10.87 16.40 13.12
N ARG A 117 11.01 17.69 13.42
CA ARG A 117 9.86 18.55 13.77
C ARG A 117 8.98 18.88 12.57
N ASN A 118 9.36 18.41 11.36
CA ASN A 118 8.65 18.70 10.13
C ASN A 118 7.63 17.58 9.81
N SER A 119 6.35 17.87 10.03
CA SER A 119 5.25 16.95 9.69
C SER A 119 5.16 16.63 8.19
N PHE A 120 5.74 17.44 7.33
CA PHE A 120 5.74 17.23 5.88
C PHE A 120 6.47 15.94 5.48
N ASP A 121 7.58 15.62 6.13
CA ASP A 121 8.32 14.37 5.86
C ASP A 121 7.54 13.15 6.34
N ALA A 122 6.80 13.27 7.43
CA ALA A 122 5.94 12.20 7.93
C ALA A 122 4.80 11.88 6.95
N TRP A 123 4.19 12.89 6.33
CA TRP A 123 3.17 12.71 5.30
C TRP A 123 3.67 11.97 4.06
N ARG A 124 4.93 12.11 3.68
CA ARG A 124 5.52 11.38 2.54
C ARG A 124 5.45 9.86 2.71
N SER A 125 5.50 9.37 3.94
CA SER A 125 5.39 7.93 4.23
C SER A 125 3.94 7.45 4.31
N VAL A 126 3.00 8.29 4.75
CA VAL A 126 1.59 7.93 4.97
C VAL A 126 0.73 8.12 3.73
N THR A 127 1.01 9.16 2.93
CA THR A 127 0.23 9.45 1.71
C THR A 127 0.14 8.27 0.74
N PRO A 128 1.20 7.48 0.47
CA PRO A 128 1.09 6.30 -0.39
C PRO A 128 0.12 5.24 0.14
N GLU A 129 0.05 5.03 1.44
CA GLU A 129 -0.87 4.07 2.06
C GLU A 129 -2.32 4.57 1.95
N GLN A 130 -2.54 5.86 2.17
CA GLN A 130 -3.85 6.49 1.98
C GLN A 130 -4.30 6.37 0.51
N ASN A 131 -3.43 6.66 -0.44
CA ASN A 131 -3.74 6.56 -1.87
C ASN A 131 -4.06 5.12 -2.28
N LYS A 132 -3.35 4.12 -1.75
CA LYS A 132 -3.68 2.70 -2.00
C LYS A 132 -5.08 2.33 -1.53
N MET A 133 -5.51 2.84 -0.38
CA MET A 133 -6.87 2.62 0.12
C MET A 133 -7.91 3.25 -0.82
N VAL A 134 -7.70 4.49 -1.25
CA VAL A 134 -8.59 5.17 -2.22
C VAL A 134 -8.64 4.39 -3.52
N ASP A 135 -7.48 4.00 -4.07
CA ASP A 135 -7.40 3.18 -5.28
C ASP A 135 -8.14 1.84 -5.13
N ALA A 136 -8.05 1.18 -3.97
CA ALA A 136 -8.76 -0.07 -3.71
C ALA A 136 -10.29 0.14 -3.70
N ILE A 137 -10.78 1.23 -3.12
CA ILE A 137 -12.19 1.62 -3.17
C ILE A 137 -12.63 1.83 -4.62
N LEU A 138 -11.86 2.60 -5.40
CA LEU A 138 -12.22 2.96 -6.77
C LEU A 138 -12.20 1.77 -7.73
N ARG A 139 -11.26 0.85 -7.56
CA ARG A 139 -11.08 -0.33 -8.43
C ARG A 139 -11.87 -1.55 -7.96
N CYS A 140 -12.56 -1.50 -6.83
CA CYS A 140 -13.32 -2.61 -6.29
C CYS A 140 -14.34 -3.13 -7.32
N SER A 141 -14.42 -4.44 -7.53
CA SER A 141 -15.38 -5.06 -8.47
C SER A 141 -16.82 -5.09 -7.92
N ALA A 142 -17.02 -4.86 -6.63
CA ALA A 142 -18.32 -4.66 -6.00
C ALA A 142 -18.74 -3.18 -6.02
N HIS A 143 -20.02 -2.88 -5.75
CA HIS A 143 -20.46 -1.53 -5.38
C HIS A 143 -19.87 -1.17 -4.03
N VAL A 144 -19.39 0.07 -3.86
CA VAL A 144 -18.87 0.53 -2.57
C VAL A 144 -19.64 1.75 -2.09
N ILE A 145 -20.16 1.66 -0.87
CA ILE A 145 -20.83 2.75 -0.17
C ILE A 145 -20.03 3.03 1.09
N VAL A 146 -19.56 4.26 1.28
CA VAL A 146 -18.85 4.65 2.49
C VAL A 146 -19.72 5.61 3.31
N THR A 147 -19.64 5.49 4.62
CA THR A 147 -20.16 6.53 5.51
C THR A 147 -19.01 7.37 6.04
N MET A 148 -19.24 8.66 6.19
CA MET A 148 -18.27 9.58 6.80
C MET A 148 -18.95 10.47 7.83
N ARG A 149 -18.28 10.68 8.95
CA ARG A 149 -18.68 11.67 9.95
C ARG A 149 -18.45 13.07 9.38
N SER A 150 -19.30 14.01 9.71
CA SER A 150 -19.10 15.41 9.39
C SER A 150 -18.66 16.21 10.62
N LYS A 151 -17.90 17.26 10.36
CA LYS A 151 -17.55 18.32 11.32
C LYS A 151 -18.00 19.66 10.77
N THR A 152 -18.25 20.62 11.65
CA THR A 152 -18.55 21.99 11.23
C THR A 152 -17.29 22.60 10.59
N GLU A 153 -17.46 23.13 9.39
CA GLU A 153 -16.43 23.86 8.68
C GLU A 153 -16.54 25.36 8.96
N TYR A 154 -15.40 25.98 9.25
CA TYR A 154 -15.28 27.41 9.46
C TYR A 154 -14.26 27.98 8.46
N VAL A 155 -14.64 29.06 7.80
CA VAL A 155 -13.74 29.88 7.01
C VAL A 155 -13.39 31.15 7.81
N ILE A 156 -12.13 31.54 7.76
CA ILE A 156 -11.70 32.79 8.40
C ILE A 156 -11.92 33.91 7.39
N GLU A 157 -12.91 34.76 7.63
CA GLU A 157 -13.19 35.96 6.85
C GLU A 157 -12.71 37.20 7.62
N GLU A 158 -12.37 38.26 6.89
CA GLU A 158 -12.11 39.57 7.48
C GLU A 158 -13.43 40.36 7.60
N ASP A 159 -13.75 40.82 8.80
CA ASP A 159 -14.89 41.69 9.01
C ASP A 159 -14.60 43.10 8.45
N SER A 160 -15.62 43.96 8.45
CA SER A 160 -15.53 45.35 7.96
C SER A 160 -14.47 46.21 8.69
N ARG A 161 -13.83 45.68 9.74
CA ARG A 161 -12.76 46.33 10.52
C ARG A 161 -11.41 45.63 10.33
N GLY A 162 -11.27 44.71 9.35
CA GLY A 162 -10.03 43.96 9.08
C GLY A 162 -9.69 42.91 10.12
N LYS A 163 -10.63 42.54 11.01
CA LYS A 163 -10.43 41.49 12.02
C LYS A 163 -10.83 40.13 11.45
N LYS A 164 -9.94 39.14 11.57
CA LYS A 164 -10.22 37.75 11.20
C LYS A 164 -11.25 37.12 12.12
N VAL A 165 -12.40 36.77 11.58
CA VAL A 165 -13.53 36.16 12.32
C VAL A 165 -13.85 34.81 11.68
N PRO A 166 -13.97 33.71 12.47
CA PRO A 166 -14.41 32.43 11.94
C PRO A 166 -15.90 32.49 11.60
N ARG A 167 -16.25 32.24 10.33
CA ARG A 167 -17.62 32.07 9.87
C ARG A 167 -17.88 30.61 9.56
N LYS A 168 -18.99 30.09 10.07
CA LYS A 168 -19.48 28.74 9.76
C LYS A 168 -19.95 28.72 8.29
N VAL A 169 -19.37 27.83 7.48
CA VAL A 169 -19.66 27.75 6.03
C VAL A 169 -20.51 26.52 5.71
N GLY A 170 -20.35 25.43 6.49
CA GLY A 170 -21.07 24.19 6.21
C GLY A 170 -20.63 23.03 7.10
N LEU A 171 -20.76 21.84 6.55
CA LEU A 171 -20.24 20.60 7.10
C LEU A 171 -19.16 20.06 6.16
N ALA A 172 -18.03 19.68 6.69
CA ALA A 172 -16.98 18.98 5.94
C ALA A 172 -16.85 17.53 6.43
N PRO A 173 -16.52 16.57 5.56
CA PRO A 173 -16.27 15.21 5.97
C PRO A 173 -15.04 15.13 6.88
N VAL A 174 -15.08 14.24 7.86
CA VAL A 174 -13.91 13.90 8.68
C VAL A 174 -13.08 12.88 7.91
N GLN A 175 -12.32 13.39 6.95
CA GLN A 175 -11.42 12.62 6.10
C GLN A 175 -10.36 13.58 5.50
N ARG A 176 -9.45 13.05 4.69
CA ARG A 176 -8.55 13.87 3.87
C ARG A 176 -9.39 14.79 2.99
N GLN A 177 -8.95 16.04 2.90
CA GLN A 177 -9.59 17.03 2.03
C GLN A 177 -9.67 16.52 0.59
N ASP A 178 -10.74 16.87 -0.09
CA ASP A 178 -11.01 16.56 -1.50
C ASP A 178 -11.29 15.06 -1.80
N LEU A 179 -11.38 14.20 -0.80
CA LEU A 179 -11.69 12.77 -1.02
C LEU A 179 -13.09 12.57 -1.65
N GLU A 180 -14.03 13.43 -1.37
CA GLU A 180 -15.38 13.42 -1.93
C GLU A 180 -15.41 13.52 -3.45
N TYR A 181 -14.39 14.11 -4.08
CA TYR A 181 -14.30 14.18 -5.54
C TYR A 181 -14.11 12.81 -6.21
N GLU A 182 -13.65 11.84 -5.49
CA GLU A 182 -13.42 10.48 -6.02
C GLU A 182 -14.72 9.68 -6.17
N PHE A 183 -15.77 10.02 -5.44
CA PHE A 183 -17.04 9.29 -5.47
C PHE A 183 -17.93 9.72 -6.64
N ASP A 184 -18.78 8.79 -7.13
CA ASP A 184 -19.79 9.08 -8.16
C ASP A 184 -20.96 9.87 -7.59
N VAL A 185 -21.34 9.55 -6.36
CA VAL A 185 -22.44 10.18 -5.64
C VAL A 185 -21.98 10.55 -4.23
N VAL A 186 -22.21 11.78 -3.84
CA VAL A 186 -22.01 12.27 -2.47
C VAL A 186 -23.35 12.83 -1.97
N ALA A 187 -23.78 12.32 -0.83
CA ALA A 187 -25.02 12.72 -0.17
C ALA A 187 -24.74 13.20 1.25
N GLU A 188 -25.16 14.40 1.58
CA GLU A 188 -25.07 14.97 2.93
C GLU A 188 -26.36 14.77 3.68
N LEU A 189 -26.32 13.96 4.75
CA LEU A 189 -27.46 13.67 5.61
C LEU A 189 -27.56 14.69 6.75
N ASN A 190 -28.77 15.17 6.98
CA ASN A 190 -29.11 16.04 8.11
C ASN A 190 -29.67 15.24 9.31
N ALA A 191 -30.01 15.95 10.39
CA ALA A 191 -30.54 15.34 11.61
C ALA A 191 -31.95 14.76 11.44
N GLU A 192 -32.71 15.23 10.44
CA GLU A 192 -34.07 14.79 10.10
C GLU A 192 -34.07 13.59 9.16
N HIS A 193 -32.87 12.99 8.91
CA HIS A 193 -32.66 11.85 8.03
C HIS A 193 -32.91 12.14 6.53
N GLY A 194 -32.93 13.40 6.12
CA GLY A 194 -32.93 13.81 4.73
C GLY A 194 -31.52 13.90 4.19
N ALA A 195 -31.33 13.65 2.90
CA ALA A 195 -30.07 13.73 2.21
C ALA A 195 -30.11 14.74 1.07
N THR A 196 -29.21 15.70 1.06
CA THR A 196 -28.91 16.57 -0.07
C THR A 196 -27.82 15.95 -0.92
N ILE A 197 -28.08 15.79 -2.21
CA ILE A 197 -27.07 15.30 -3.16
C ILE A 197 -26.15 16.47 -3.52
N THR A 198 -24.95 16.48 -2.98
CA THR A 198 -23.97 17.58 -3.20
C THR A 198 -23.05 17.31 -4.39
N LYS A 199 -22.96 16.04 -4.82
CA LYS A 199 -22.24 15.65 -6.03
C LYS A 199 -22.90 14.40 -6.62
N THR A 200 -23.05 14.37 -7.94
CA THR A 200 -23.52 13.16 -8.64
C THR A 200 -23.06 13.13 -10.09
N ARG A 201 -22.85 11.91 -10.61
CA ARG A 201 -22.70 11.62 -12.04
C ARG A 201 -24.00 11.02 -12.62
N CYS A 202 -25.00 10.81 -11.79
CA CYS A 202 -26.34 10.32 -12.16
C CYS A 202 -27.25 11.54 -12.35
N PRO A 203 -27.66 11.91 -13.60
CA PRO A 203 -28.43 13.12 -13.85
C PRO A 203 -29.79 13.14 -13.13
N GLU A 204 -30.40 11.97 -12.93
CA GLU A 204 -31.74 11.82 -12.36
C GLU A 204 -31.83 12.26 -10.89
N ILE A 205 -30.69 12.38 -10.21
CA ILE A 205 -30.62 12.80 -8.81
C ILE A 205 -29.79 14.07 -8.62
N ALA A 206 -29.47 14.79 -9.71
CA ALA A 206 -28.75 16.05 -9.60
C ALA A 206 -29.57 17.05 -8.78
N ASP A 207 -28.91 17.72 -7.83
CA ASP A 207 -29.47 18.73 -6.94
C ASP A 207 -30.68 18.27 -6.12
N ALA A 208 -30.88 16.94 -6.00
CA ALA A 208 -32.04 16.38 -5.30
C ALA A 208 -31.86 16.46 -3.77
N TYR A 209 -33.00 16.75 -3.10
CA TYR A 209 -33.16 16.45 -1.68
C TYR A 209 -34.02 15.21 -1.55
N ILE A 210 -33.53 14.20 -0.84
CA ILE A 210 -34.15 12.89 -0.71
C ILE A 210 -34.47 12.62 0.76
N GLU A 211 -35.76 12.55 1.10
CA GLU A 211 -36.15 12.13 2.43
C GLU A 211 -35.85 10.64 2.63
N LYS A 212 -35.15 10.31 3.72
CA LYS A 212 -34.81 8.94 4.13
C LYS A 212 -34.27 8.09 2.96
N PRO A 213 -33.11 8.43 2.42
CA PRO A 213 -32.55 7.73 1.27
C PRO A 213 -32.42 6.22 1.54
N GLY A 214 -32.90 5.41 0.58
CA GLY A 214 -33.00 3.97 0.72
C GLY A 214 -33.34 3.29 -0.61
N ALA A 215 -34.33 2.38 -0.59
CA ALA A 215 -34.66 1.52 -1.73
C ALA A 215 -35.04 2.29 -3.01
N ALA A 216 -35.72 3.43 -2.89
CA ALA A 216 -36.11 4.27 -4.04
C ALA A 216 -34.85 4.84 -4.73
N LEU A 217 -33.93 5.39 -3.95
CA LEU A 217 -32.63 5.88 -4.46
C LEU A 217 -31.81 4.73 -5.07
N ALA A 218 -31.77 3.58 -4.41
CA ALA A 218 -31.07 2.39 -4.92
C ALA A 218 -31.61 1.95 -6.29
N LYS A 219 -32.93 1.99 -6.49
CA LYS A 219 -33.58 1.68 -7.77
C LYS A 219 -33.11 2.63 -8.89
N THR A 220 -33.10 3.94 -8.62
CA THR A 220 -32.63 4.96 -9.58
C THR A 220 -31.14 4.75 -9.91
N LEU A 221 -30.31 4.59 -8.89
CA LEU A 221 -28.88 4.35 -9.08
C LEU A 221 -28.62 3.05 -9.85
N ARG A 222 -29.35 1.98 -9.55
CA ARG A 222 -29.22 0.71 -10.26
C ARG A 222 -29.58 0.85 -11.73
N ALA A 223 -30.67 1.54 -12.06
CA ALA A 223 -31.07 1.81 -13.44
C ALA A 223 -29.99 2.60 -14.17
N TRP A 224 -29.47 3.67 -13.56
CA TRP A 224 -28.38 4.47 -14.13
C TRP A 224 -27.10 3.68 -14.37
N LEU A 225 -26.71 2.80 -13.42
CA LEU A 225 -25.48 1.99 -13.50
C LEU A 225 -25.56 0.88 -14.54
N THR A 226 -26.77 0.35 -14.80
CA THR A 226 -27.01 -0.73 -15.77
C THR A 226 -27.40 -0.23 -17.15
N ASP A 227 -27.70 1.06 -17.30
CA ASP A 227 -27.99 1.70 -18.59
C ASP A 227 -26.68 1.91 -19.37
N GLY A 228 -26.30 0.92 -20.16
CA GLY A 228 -25.09 0.92 -20.99
C GLY A 228 -24.76 -0.46 -21.51
N ALA A 229 -23.76 -0.55 -22.38
CA ALA A 229 -23.22 -1.83 -22.80
C ALA A 229 -22.73 -2.62 -21.57
N PRO A 230 -22.88 -3.94 -21.52
CA PRO A 230 -22.29 -4.74 -20.46
C PRO A 230 -20.82 -4.30 -20.25
N ALA A 231 -20.44 -4.09 -19.01
CA ALA A 231 -19.01 -3.84 -18.71
C ALA A 231 -18.22 -4.99 -19.36
N PRO A 232 -17.11 -4.70 -20.05
CA PRO A 232 -16.23 -5.76 -20.50
C PRO A 232 -15.98 -6.63 -19.27
N ALA A 233 -16.22 -7.94 -19.40
CA ALA A 233 -15.96 -8.89 -18.35
C ALA A 233 -14.55 -8.57 -17.84
N GLN A 234 -14.42 -8.17 -16.58
CA GLN A 234 -13.10 -8.06 -16.00
C GLN A 234 -12.47 -9.43 -16.25
N PRO A 235 -11.29 -9.49 -16.86
CA PRO A 235 -10.63 -10.76 -16.99
C PRO A 235 -10.65 -11.37 -15.59
N GLY A 236 -11.26 -12.54 -15.47
CA GLY A 236 -11.18 -13.29 -14.23
C GLY A 236 -9.73 -13.36 -13.77
N PRO A 237 -9.47 -13.72 -12.53
CA PRO A 237 -8.09 -13.85 -12.07
C PRO A 237 -7.32 -14.64 -13.11
N ALA A 238 -6.10 -14.19 -13.42
CA ALA A 238 -5.26 -14.87 -14.41
C ALA A 238 -5.27 -16.37 -14.13
N PRO A 239 -5.35 -17.24 -15.17
CA PRO A 239 -5.43 -18.69 -14.97
C PRO A 239 -4.35 -19.22 -14.03
N GLU A 240 -3.16 -18.60 -14.06
CA GLU A 240 -2.03 -18.90 -13.22
C GLU A 240 -2.30 -18.58 -11.74
N PHE A 241 -2.97 -17.43 -11.48
CA PHE A 241 -3.38 -17.05 -10.14
C PHE A 241 -4.48 -17.99 -9.62
N ALA A 242 -5.48 -18.29 -10.45
CA ALA A 242 -6.56 -19.22 -10.08
C ALA A 242 -6.01 -20.64 -9.79
N ALA A 243 -5.06 -21.13 -10.57
CA ALA A 243 -4.40 -22.41 -10.32
C ALA A 243 -3.61 -22.43 -9.02
N PHE A 244 -2.91 -21.34 -8.72
CA PHE A 244 -2.19 -21.19 -7.45
C PHE A 244 -3.14 -21.21 -6.24
N VAL A 245 -4.26 -20.46 -6.31
CA VAL A 245 -5.27 -20.42 -5.23
C VAL A 245 -5.88 -21.80 -5.01
N ALA A 246 -6.28 -22.50 -6.09
CA ALA A 246 -6.86 -23.85 -6.00
C ALA A 246 -5.90 -24.88 -5.41
N ASP A 247 -4.60 -24.75 -5.66
CA ASP A 247 -3.60 -25.61 -5.03
C ASP A 247 -3.37 -25.20 -3.56
N LEU A 248 -3.39 -23.90 -3.25
CA LEU A 248 -3.22 -23.38 -1.90
C LEU A 248 -4.34 -23.82 -0.94
N GLU A 249 -5.58 -23.90 -1.42
CA GLU A 249 -6.73 -24.38 -0.66
C GLU A 249 -6.61 -25.84 -0.23
N LYS A 250 -5.77 -26.63 -0.90
CA LYS A 250 -5.51 -28.04 -0.58
C LYS A 250 -4.36 -28.24 0.39
N ALA A 251 -3.62 -27.18 0.70
CA ALA A 251 -2.47 -27.28 1.60
C ALA A 251 -2.92 -27.51 3.05
N GLU A 252 -2.35 -28.52 3.69
CA GLU A 252 -2.63 -28.88 5.09
C GLU A 252 -1.50 -28.45 6.03
N LEU A 253 -0.30 -28.24 5.50
CA LEU A 253 0.90 -27.90 6.27
C LEU A 253 1.57 -26.62 5.76
N PRO A 254 2.15 -25.80 6.65
CA PRO A 254 2.87 -24.59 6.24
C PRO A 254 4.00 -24.83 5.21
N GLY A 255 4.67 -25.99 5.30
CA GLY A 255 5.72 -26.37 4.35
C GLY A 255 5.22 -26.58 2.92
N GLU A 256 3.99 -27.06 2.77
CA GLU A 256 3.37 -27.28 1.46
C GLU A 256 3.12 -25.94 0.75
N VAL A 257 2.75 -24.90 1.49
CA VAL A 257 2.59 -23.55 0.93
C VAL A 257 3.90 -23.04 0.31
N THR A 258 5.03 -23.34 0.95
CA THR A 258 6.36 -22.99 0.40
C THR A 258 6.65 -23.73 -0.91
N LEU A 259 6.34 -25.01 -0.97
CA LEU A 259 6.50 -25.82 -2.18
C LEU A 259 5.57 -25.36 -3.29
N LEU A 260 4.32 -25.02 -2.98
CA LEU A 260 3.36 -24.47 -3.93
C LEU A 260 3.81 -23.10 -4.45
N TRP A 261 4.29 -22.22 -3.58
CA TRP A 261 4.86 -20.94 -3.99
C TRP A 261 6.00 -21.13 -5.00
N ARG A 262 6.89 -22.06 -4.75
CA ARG A 262 8.00 -22.40 -5.65
C ARG A 262 7.50 -23.00 -6.98
N LYS A 263 6.57 -23.96 -6.91
CA LYS A 263 5.94 -24.59 -8.10
C LYS A 263 5.35 -23.55 -9.05
N HIS A 264 4.62 -22.57 -8.50
CA HIS A 264 3.93 -21.55 -9.27
C HIS A 264 4.77 -20.28 -9.54
N ARG A 265 5.97 -20.16 -8.98
CA ARG A 265 6.80 -18.93 -9.00
C ARG A 265 7.00 -18.35 -10.40
N ALA A 266 7.31 -19.17 -11.38
CA ALA A 266 7.51 -18.74 -12.77
C ALA A 266 6.21 -18.15 -13.35
N ALA A 267 5.09 -18.85 -13.20
CA ALA A 267 3.79 -18.40 -13.62
C ALA A 267 3.33 -17.13 -12.88
N LEU A 268 3.48 -17.09 -11.56
CA LEU A 268 3.17 -15.92 -10.75
C LEU A 268 4.05 -14.69 -11.12
N SER A 269 5.24 -14.90 -11.67
CA SER A 269 6.11 -13.80 -12.11
C SER A 269 5.57 -13.05 -13.33
N THR A 270 4.67 -13.65 -14.11
CA THR A 270 4.03 -13.03 -15.28
C THR A 270 2.81 -12.19 -14.94
N LEU A 271 2.25 -12.36 -13.74
CA LEU A 271 1.06 -11.66 -13.26
C LEU A 271 1.28 -10.15 -13.14
N SER A 272 0.19 -9.40 -13.10
CA SER A 272 0.20 -7.98 -12.73
C SER A 272 0.69 -7.77 -11.29
N VAL A 273 1.19 -6.58 -10.98
CA VAL A 273 1.69 -6.27 -9.63
C VAL A 273 0.64 -6.52 -8.54
N PRO A 274 -0.64 -6.11 -8.70
CA PRO A 274 -1.68 -6.37 -7.70
C PRO A 274 -1.95 -7.86 -7.48
N GLU A 275 -1.96 -8.66 -8.56
CA GLU A 275 -2.19 -10.11 -8.45
C GLU A 275 -1.02 -10.83 -7.77
N LYS A 276 0.22 -10.42 -8.05
CA LYS A 276 1.41 -10.92 -7.33
C LYS A 276 1.33 -10.63 -5.83
N GLU A 277 0.92 -9.41 -5.48
CA GLU A 277 0.77 -9.00 -4.09
C GLU A 277 -0.36 -9.81 -3.40
N SER A 278 -1.47 -10.03 -4.10
CA SER A 278 -2.58 -10.88 -3.62
C SER A 278 -2.15 -12.33 -3.43
N ALA A 279 -1.43 -12.91 -4.38
CA ALA A 279 -0.90 -14.28 -4.26
C ALA A 279 0.03 -14.41 -3.04
N TRP A 280 0.90 -13.43 -2.82
CA TRP A 280 1.79 -13.40 -1.68
C TRP A 280 1.04 -13.24 -0.36
N GLN A 281 0.00 -12.40 -0.31
CA GLN A 281 -0.87 -12.22 0.84
C GLN A 281 -1.58 -13.52 1.21
N LEU A 282 -2.21 -14.18 0.24
CA LEU A 282 -2.88 -15.46 0.46
C LEU A 282 -1.92 -16.53 1.00
N ALA A 283 -0.72 -16.64 0.42
CA ALA A 283 0.27 -17.60 0.85
C ALA A 283 0.70 -17.39 2.31
N HIS A 284 1.00 -16.16 2.72
CA HIS A 284 1.43 -15.94 4.11
C HIS A 284 0.28 -16.03 5.12
N VAL A 285 -0.96 -15.73 4.75
CA VAL A 285 -2.14 -15.96 5.58
C VAL A 285 -2.37 -17.47 5.77
N ALA A 286 -2.28 -18.25 4.68
CA ALA A 286 -2.37 -19.72 4.76
C ALA A 286 -1.29 -20.31 5.70
N VAL A 287 -0.03 -19.85 5.57
CA VAL A 287 1.05 -20.25 6.48
C VAL A 287 0.74 -19.91 7.94
N ALA A 288 0.26 -18.69 8.21
CA ALA A 288 -0.07 -18.26 9.56
C ALA A 288 -1.19 -19.12 10.16
N THR A 289 -2.22 -19.40 9.37
CA THR A 289 -3.38 -20.20 9.77
C THR A 289 -2.99 -21.66 10.04
N LEU A 290 -2.33 -22.30 9.08
CA LEU A 290 -1.91 -23.70 9.18
C LEU A 290 -0.85 -23.92 10.27
N GLY A 291 0.07 -22.96 10.43
CA GLY A 291 1.13 -23.00 11.44
C GLY A 291 0.74 -22.46 12.80
N LYS A 292 -0.49 -21.98 12.99
CA LYS A 292 -0.97 -21.30 14.23
C LYS A 292 0.02 -20.24 14.73
N MET A 293 0.62 -19.49 13.83
CA MET A 293 1.66 -18.49 14.15
C MET A 293 1.15 -17.07 13.92
N LYS A 294 1.69 -16.10 14.69
CA LYS A 294 1.27 -14.69 14.62
C LYS A 294 1.66 -14.00 13.32
N ASP A 295 2.75 -14.43 12.66
CA ASP A 295 3.27 -13.80 11.44
C ASP A 295 3.76 -14.86 10.46
N GLY A 296 2.90 -15.23 9.52
CA GLY A 296 3.23 -16.15 8.43
C GLY A 296 4.18 -15.53 7.40
N LYS A 297 4.22 -14.21 7.29
CA LYS A 297 5.04 -13.50 6.29
C LYS A 297 6.54 -13.66 6.53
N VAL A 298 6.99 -13.52 7.78
CA VAL A 298 8.39 -13.72 8.15
C VAL A 298 8.80 -15.16 7.94
N TRP A 299 7.94 -16.09 8.37
CA TRP A 299 8.18 -17.53 8.20
C TRP A 299 8.26 -17.91 6.73
N LEU A 300 7.29 -17.50 5.89
CA LEU A 300 7.26 -17.81 4.46
C LEU A 300 8.47 -17.26 3.72
N LYS A 301 8.87 -16.01 4.00
CA LYS A 301 10.09 -15.42 3.40
C LYS A 301 11.33 -16.23 3.72
N ARG A 302 11.47 -16.66 4.98
CA ARG A 302 12.62 -17.47 5.42
C ARG A 302 12.60 -18.85 4.76
N ALA A 303 11.44 -19.54 4.77
CA ALA A 303 11.29 -20.87 4.20
C ALA A 303 11.55 -20.87 2.68
N VAL A 304 11.06 -19.87 1.94
CA VAL A 304 11.33 -19.72 0.51
C VAL A 304 12.85 -19.50 0.25
N ALA A 305 13.49 -18.65 1.06
CA ALA A 305 14.92 -18.40 0.91
C ALA A 305 15.78 -19.64 1.23
N GLU A 306 15.43 -20.41 2.26
CA GLU A 306 16.10 -21.66 2.62
C GLU A 306 15.94 -22.74 1.53
N GLU A 307 14.77 -22.83 0.92
CA GLU A 307 14.51 -23.73 -0.20
C GLU A 307 15.27 -23.31 -1.48
N ASP A 308 15.32 -22.03 -1.79
CA ASP A 308 16.11 -21.51 -2.93
C ASP A 308 17.60 -21.80 -2.75
N ALA A 309 18.13 -21.66 -1.53
CA ALA A 309 19.54 -21.99 -1.20
C ALA A 309 19.83 -23.48 -1.37
N ARG A 310 18.93 -24.37 -0.92
CA ARG A 310 19.05 -25.82 -1.11
C ARG A 310 19.04 -26.23 -2.58
N ALA A 311 18.20 -25.56 -3.39
CA ALA A 311 18.13 -25.84 -4.82
C ALA A 311 19.40 -25.40 -5.56
N HIS A 312 20.03 -24.31 -5.14
CA HIS A 312 21.34 -23.87 -5.67
C HIS A 312 22.47 -24.82 -5.30
N ALA A 313 22.47 -25.34 -4.08
CA ALA A 313 23.46 -26.30 -3.61
C ALA A 313 23.30 -27.70 -4.25
N ALA A 314 22.11 -28.03 -4.77
CA ALA A 314 21.83 -29.30 -5.44
C ALA A 314 22.02 -29.27 -6.97
N ALA A 315 22.34 -28.12 -7.56
CA ALA A 315 22.66 -28.02 -8.98
C ALA A 315 24.04 -28.69 -9.22
N PRO A 316 24.18 -29.60 -10.19
CA PRO A 316 25.46 -30.21 -10.48
C PRO A 316 26.46 -29.14 -10.92
N GLU A 317 27.64 -29.11 -10.31
CA GLU A 317 28.75 -28.30 -10.78
C GLU A 317 29.00 -28.64 -12.23
N SER A 318 28.90 -27.66 -13.12
CA SER A 318 29.30 -27.80 -14.50
C SER A 318 30.82 -28.02 -14.53
N ASP A 319 31.21 -29.21 -14.99
CA ASP A 319 32.58 -29.67 -15.18
C ASP A 319 33.46 -28.62 -15.94
N PRO A 320 34.56 -28.14 -15.38
CA PRO A 320 35.41 -27.13 -16.01
C PRO A 320 36.45 -27.72 -17.00
N SER A 321 36.21 -28.88 -17.56
CA SER A 321 37.10 -29.46 -18.54
C SER A 321 36.57 -29.36 -19.97
N LEU A 322 36.82 -28.21 -20.65
CA LEU A 322 37.06 -28.12 -22.09
C LEU A 322 37.18 -26.65 -22.53
N SER A 323 38.41 -26.12 -22.48
CA SER A 323 39.03 -25.38 -23.60
C SER A 323 40.39 -24.82 -23.21
N THR A 324 41.39 -25.61 -23.44
CA THR A 324 42.79 -25.13 -23.68
C THR A 324 42.88 -24.78 -25.15
N GLN A 325 43.24 -23.53 -25.47
CA GLN A 325 44.25 -23.24 -26.54
C GLN A 325 44.86 -21.85 -26.33
N PRO A 326 46.14 -21.69 -26.72
CA PRO A 326 47.03 -20.68 -26.18
C PRO A 326 47.35 -19.54 -27.16
N GLY A 327 47.79 -18.42 -26.60
CA GLY A 327 48.82 -17.60 -27.21
C GLY A 327 48.41 -16.40 -28.03
N GLY A 328 48.60 -15.22 -27.45
CA GLY A 328 48.79 -13.95 -28.13
C GLY A 328 49.39 -12.94 -27.14
N PRO A 329 50.35 -12.10 -27.53
CA PRO A 329 51.19 -11.37 -26.59
C PRO A 329 50.52 -10.18 -25.90
N GLU A 330 50.89 -10.00 -24.66
CA GLU A 330 50.53 -8.97 -23.72
C GLU A 330 50.99 -7.56 -24.17
N PRO A 331 50.14 -6.53 -24.22
CA PRO A 331 50.60 -5.14 -24.26
C PRO A 331 50.83 -4.61 -22.84
N PRO A 332 51.68 -3.59 -22.67
CA PRO A 332 52.22 -3.21 -21.37
C PRO A 332 51.21 -2.55 -20.45
N ALA A 333 51.40 -2.80 -19.16
CA ALA A 333 50.64 -2.30 -18.06
C ALA A 333 50.55 -0.78 -18.03
N THR A 334 49.33 -0.27 -18.15
CA THR A 334 48.93 1.07 -17.66
C THR A 334 48.21 0.88 -16.35
N GLU A 335 48.63 1.60 -15.31
CA GLU A 335 47.98 1.61 -13.99
C GLU A 335 46.50 1.92 -14.12
N PRO A 336 45.61 1.16 -13.46
CA PRO A 336 44.19 1.45 -13.52
C PRO A 336 43.82 2.61 -12.58
N LEU A 337 43.25 3.63 -13.14
CA LEU A 337 42.45 4.61 -12.41
C LEU A 337 41.30 3.86 -11.72
N ASP A 338 41.19 4.04 -10.40
CA ASP A 338 40.20 3.44 -9.48
C ASP A 338 38.76 3.89 -9.82
N ASP A 339 38.14 3.32 -10.84
CA ASP A 339 36.70 3.45 -11.14
C ASP A 339 36.10 2.12 -11.64
N GLU A 340 36.29 1.05 -10.86
CA GLU A 340 35.46 -0.14 -11.03
C GLU A 340 34.07 0.13 -10.41
N LYS A 341 33.13 0.47 -11.30
CA LYS A 341 31.69 0.36 -11.04
C LYS A 341 31.32 -1.12 -10.88
N GLY A 342 31.57 -1.67 -9.69
CA GLY A 342 30.99 -2.96 -9.32
C GLY A 342 29.47 -2.83 -9.32
N ALA A 343 28.75 -3.75 -9.99
CA ALA A 343 27.29 -3.82 -9.91
C ALA A 343 26.84 -3.85 -8.44
N PRO A 344 25.75 -3.17 -8.07
CA PRO A 344 25.30 -3.13 -6.68
C PRO A 344 25.00 -4.54 -6.18
N PRO A 345 25.38 -4.89 -4.93
CA PRO A 345 25.10 -6.21 -4.38
C PRO A 345 23.59 -6.45 -4.34
N ALA A 346 23.14 -7.53 -4.98
CA ALA A 346 21.73 -7.82 -5.19
C ALA A 346 21.01 -8.30 -3.91
N THR A 347 21.75 -8.70 -2.88
CA THR A 347 21.20 -9.28 -1.64
C THR A 347 21.92 -8.76 -0.39
N LEU A 348 21.26 -8.89 0.78
CA LEU A 348 21.84 -8.55 2.08
C LEU A 348 23.10 -9.39 2.39
N VAL A 349 23.18 -10.61 1.86
CA VAL A 349 24.35 -11.49 2.01
C VAL A 349 25.54 -10.90 1.27
N GLN A 350 25.38 -10.51 0.01
CA GLN A 350 26.43 -9.87 -0.80
C GLN A 350 26.88 -8.52 -0.21
N PHE A 351 25.92 -7.77 0.40
CA PHE A 351 26.25 -6.55 1.10
C PHE A 351 27.15 -6.84 2.31
N ASN A 352 26.80 -7.81 3.15
CA ASN A 352 27.59 -8.21 4.32
C ASN A 352 28.99 -8.72 3.93
N GLU A 353 29.10 -9.50 2.86
CA GLU A 353 30.39 -9.96 2.30
C GLU A 353 31.21 -8.79 1.80
N SER A 354 30.60 -7.85 1.09
CA SER A 354 31.22 -6.61 0.63
C SER A 354 31.72 -5.74 1.78
N VAL A 355 30.96 -5.65 2.88
CA VAL A 355 31.40 -4.94 4.10
C VAL A 355 32.56 -5.64 4.77
N ALA A 356 32.54 -6.96 4.87
CA ALA A 356 33.61 -7.74 5.47
C ALA A 356 34.96 -7.59 4.73
N THR A 357 34.91 -7.41 3.41
CA THR A 357 36.08 -7.27 2.54
C THR A 357 36.57 -5.83 2.34
N LEU A 358 35.93 -4.82 2.99
CA LEU A 358 36.36 -3.43 2.89
C LEU A 358 37.78 -3.23 3.40
N ALA A 359 38.65 -2.78 2.51
CA ALA A 359 40.08 -2.49 2.81
C ALA A 359 40.39 -0.99 2.91
N LYS A 360 39.49 -0.11 2.37
CA LYS A 360 39.65 1.35 2.38
C LYS A 360 38.34 2.05 2.65
N ALA A 361 38.40 3.17 3.36
CA ALA A 361 37.24 3.99 3.63
C ALA A 361 36.57 4.53 2.35
N SER A 362 37.31 4.86 1.32
CA SER A 362 36.81 5.30 0.02
C SER A 362 35.90 4.28 -0.66
N ARG A 363 36.12 2.99 -0.47
CA ARG A 363 35.28 1.90 -0.99
C ARG A 363 33.95 1.81 -0.26
N ALA A 364 33.88 2.20 1.01
CA ALA A 364 32.62 2.31 1.76
C ALA A 364 31.70 3.36 1.15
N VAL A 365 32.24 4.45 0.60
CA VAL A 365 31.46 5.48 -0.12
C VAL A 365 30.82 4.89 -1.39
N SER A 366 31.56 4.13 -2.18
CA SER A 366 31.02 3.49 -3.38
C SER A 366 29.96 2.45 -3.04
N LEU A 367 30.17 1.64 -2.01
CA LEU A 367 29.20 0.68 -1.51
C LEU A 367 27.94 1.38 -1.00
N TRP A 368 28.08 2.48 -0.27
CA TRP A 368 26.97 3.31 0.18
C TRP A 368 26.17 3.92 -0.98
N ARG A 369 26.83 4.53 -1.96
CA ARG A 369 26.18 5.14 -3.13
C ARG A 369 25.38 4.11 -3.92
N ASN A 370 25.95 2.93 -4.20
CA ASN A 370 25.28 1.87 -4.95
C ASN A 370 24.07 1.29 -4.23
N GLN A 371 24.00 1.42 -2.90
CA GLN A 371 22.89 0.96 -2.06
C GLN A 371 21.90 2.07 -1.64
N SER A 372 22.24 3.35 -1.87
CA SER A 372 21.48 4.49 -1.35
C SER A 372 20.04 4.59 -1.88
N ALA A 373 19.74 3.95 -3.00
CA ALA A 373 18.40 3.98 -3.59
C ALA A 373 17.39 3.02 -2.94
N GLY A 374 17.83 1.92 -2.32
CA GLY A 374 16.92 0.89 -1.84
C GLY A 374 17.09 0.41 -0.40
N LEU A 375 18.30 0.13 0.03
CA LEU A 375 18.56 -0.58 1.30
C LEU A 375 18.99 0.31 2.46
N ALA A 376 19.80 1.33 2.22
CA ALA A 376 20.41 2.11 3.29
C ALA A 376 19.47 3.09 3.98
N ARG A 377 18.44 3.60 3.29
CA ARG A 377 17.45 4.53 3.90
C ARG A 377 16.40 3.84 4.75
N GLN A 378 16.10 2.58 4.47
CA GLN A 378 15.08 1.83 5.20
C GLN A 378 15.61 1.11 6.44
N HIS A 379 16.95 1.00 6.59
CA HIS A 379 17.52 0.00 7.48
C HIS A 379 18.68 0.48 8.36
N ALA A 380 18.68 1.75 8.78
CA ALA A 380 19.69 2.29 9.71
C ALA A 380 19.76 1.52 11.06
N THR A 381 18.79 0.66 11.35
CA THR A 381 18.73 -0.21 12.55
C THR A 381 19.20 -1.64 12.28
N LEU A 382 19.47 -2.01 11.02
CA LEU A 382 19.87 -3.38 10.69
C LEU A 382 21.30 -3.71 11.16
N PRO A 383 21.54 -4.97 11.54
CA PRO A 383 22.89 -5.45 11.89
C PRO A 383 23.95 -5.12 10.82
N ALA A 384 23.58 -5.21 9.53
CA ALA A 384 24.46 -4.90 8.40
C ALA A 384 24.92 -3.44 8.37
N TRP A 385 24.04 -2.48 8.68
CA TRP A 385 24.41 -1.06 8.79
C TRP A 385 25.35 -0.82 9.96
N LYS A 386 25.08 -1.43 11.10
CA LYS A 386 25.95 -1.34 12.28
C LYS A 386 27.33 -1.89 11.99
N GLU A 387 27.41 -2.98 11.24
CA GLU A 387 28.68 -3.60 10.84
C GLU A 387 29.45 -2.74 9.83
N LEU A 388 28.76 -2.14 8.84
CA LEU A 388 29.35 -1.16 7.93
C LEU A 388 29.95 0.03 8.70
N MET A 389 29.19 0.59 9.65
CA MET A 389 29.67 1.72 10.45
C MET A 389 30.84 1.34 11.33
N ARG A 390 30.82 0.16 11.94
CA ARG A 390 31.94 -0.35 12.74
C ARG A 390 33.20 -0.46 11.89
N LYS A 391 33.08 -1.08 10.71
CA LYS A 391 34.23 -1.27 9.79
C LYS A 391 34.71 0.06 9.24
N LEU A 392 33.84 0.98 8.91
CA LEU A 392 34.19 2.32 8.45
C LEU A 392 34.95 3.12 9.51
N VAL A 393 34.54 3.08 10.77
CA VAL A 393 35.21 3.72 11.89
C VAL A 393 36.65 3.15 12.05
N GLU A 394 36.79 1.84 11.96
CA GLU A 394 38.07 1.15 12.01
C GLU A 394 39.03 1.63 10.89
N LEU A 395 38.52 1.69 9.65
CA LEU A 395 39.30 2.14 8.50
C LEU A 395 39.66 3.63 8.56
N LEU A 396 38.72 4.49 8.96
CA LEU A 396 38.99 5.94 9.11
C LEU A 396 40.00 6.23 10.21
N ASN A 397 39.96 5.51 11.34
CA ASN A 397 40.97 5.65 12.38
C ASN A 397 42.37 5.16 11.92
N ALA A 398 42.42 4.18 11.03
CA ALA A 398 43.65 3.70 10.45
C ALA A 398 44.22 4.66 9.37
N GLU A 399 43.37 5.22 8.52
CA GLU A 399 43.73 6.10 7.41
C GLU A 399 43.99 7.56 7.87
N GLN A 400 43.34 7.99 8.99
CA GLN A 400 43.43 9.35 9.52
C GLN A 400 43.70 9.36 11.04
N PRO A 401 44.90 8.98 11.48
CA PRO A 401 45.23 8.73 12.89
C PRO A 401 45.17 9.98 13.81
N GLY A 402 44.98 11.17 13.24
CA GLY A 402 44.80 12.41 14.00
C GLY A 402 43.37 12.74 14.41
N THR A 403 42.39 11.99 13.94
CA THR A 403 40.95 12.25 14.16
C THR A 403 40.30 11.07 14.88
N LYS A 404 39.62 11.34 16.00
CA LYS A 404 38.90 10.29 16.73
C LYS A 404 37.52 10.10 16.08
N TRP A 405 37.35 9.04 15.30
CA TRP A 405 36.11 8.73 14.63
C TRP A 405 35.16 7.93 15.51
N THR A 406 33.87 8.30 15.47
CA THR A 406 32.76 7.57 16.07
C THR A 406 31.80 7.11 14.97
N ALA A 407 30.83 6.24 15.28
CA ALA A 407 29.84 5.78 14.28
C ALA A 407 29.02 6.96 13.72
N GLU A 408 28.73 7.99 14.51
CA GLU A 408 28.02 9.20 14.09
C GLU A 408 28.86 10.03 13.12
N THR A 409 30.08 10.40 13.53
CA THR A 409 30.99 11.22 12.69
C THR A 409 31.42 10.50 11.42
N ALA A 410 31.59 9.18 11.44
CA ALA A 410 31.87 8.37 10.28
C ALA A 410 30.65 8.31 9.34
N GLY A 411 29.44 8.26 9.86
CA GLY A 411 28.21 8.32 9.08
C GLY A 411 28.02 9.67 8.37
N ASP A 412 28.34 10.76 9.02
CA ASP A 412 28.28 12.10 8.42
C ASP A 412 29.39 12.31 7.38
N TRP A 413 30.57 11.80 7.62
CA TRP A 413 31.64 11.76 6.61
C TRP A 413 31.20 10.98 5.36
N LEU A 414 30.62 9.81 5.52
CA LEU A 414 30.13 8.96 4.43
C LEU A 414 29.11 9.66 3.55
N LYS A 415 28.16 10.39 4.16
CA LYS A 415 27.13 11.17 3.46
C LYS A 415 27.76 12.33 2.67
N ARG A 416 28.68 13.07 3.28
CA ARG A 416 29.36 14.20 2.65
C ARG A 416 30.20 13.76 1.45
N GLU A 417 31.03 12.74 1.61
CA GLU A 417 31.84 12.18 0.53
C GLU A 417 30.98 11.63 -0.61
N GLY A 418 29.84 11.00 -0.29
CA GLY A 418 28.87 10.54 -1.27
C GLY A 418 28.31 11.70 -2.09
N ALA A 419 27.90 12.79 -1.44
CA ALA A 419 27.34 13.98 -2.09
C ALA A 419 28.38 14.71 -2.97
N GLU A 420 29.66 14.81 -2.51
CA GLU A 420 30.73 15.41 -3.30
C GLU A 420 31.04 14.64 -4.58
N ARG A 421 31.03 13.29 -4.50
CA ARG A 421 31.20 12.45 -5.68
C ARG A 421 30.03 12.54 -6.66
N ASP A 422 28.81 12.68 -6.16
CA ASP A 422 27.63 12.89 -7.02
C ASP A 422 27.69 14.27 -7.73
N ALA A 423 28.15 15.30 -7.04
CA ALA A 423 28.36 16.62 -7.63
C ALA A 423 29.43 16.63 -8.74
N ARG A 424 30.53 15.88 -8.54
CA ARG A 424 31.60 15.74 -9.56
C ARG A 424 31.14 14.93 -10.77
N ALA A 425 30.30 13.89 -10.56
CA ALA A 425 29.78 13.06 -11.65
C ALA A 425 28.69 13.76 -12.49
N GLY A 426 27.99 14.77 -11.92
CA GLY A 426 27.02 15.59 -12.65
C GLY A 426 27.62 16.77 -13.38
N ALA A 427 28.93 17.05 -13.23
CA ALA A 427 29.67 18.13 -13.88
C ALA A 427 30.51 17.67 -15.09
N GLN A 428 30.48 16.40 -15.44
CA GLN A 428 31.02 15.78 -16.67
C GLN A 428 29.86 15.34 -17.58
#